data_e491351e0fe6a76ed9cfe85aa7d5d887
#
_entry.id   e491351e0fe6a76ed9cfe85aa7d5d887
#
_cell.length_a   1.000
_cell.length_b   1.000
_cell.length_c   1.000
_cell.angle_alpha   90.00
_cell.angle_beta   90.00
_cell.angle_gamma   90.00
#
_symmetry.space_group_name_H-M   'P 1'
#
loop_
_entity.id
_entity.type
_entity.pdbx_description
1 polymer ?
#
loop_
_entity_poly.entity_id
_entity_poly.type
_entity_poly.pdbx_seq_one_letter_code
_entity_poly.pdbx_strand_id
1 'polypeptide(L)'
;MAPTPRRRPAPRRDAAAAARRPSERAARLRAAAQQGRVRDLGPLVTALNDPIAGIRQTAAIALGILRDPRGRTVLEVAVSDPDPGVRAAAAEALGAIGRRESRAVLEGALGDAEPHVRAKAAHALAALAEPASVPALAARADDPALEARQAVAIALGRVGGDAAVAALRRMLRDPHDRVRREAVLGIGRSSVPELLAIARGYLRDPARRVRVAAAVVAGRHRDRPSVPLLLERLAAPETWEKPAVLIALGRIGDPAAFPALRDAAEDPAHWIRVCAVHALGDLKVPEARAIARRHLTDPYWSVRGAAGIALGAVGDAEDLPWLLERLRDEHPWPRRGAIYALGRLGLAEAAPRIREELGDAAAEVRLAAVWALGRLGDDGAREELVRLLYASRPADPSIRADAVEESGLVSDADSRLFDALVQALGRLGRGAPDPLVRRALRDARERLSEEDLDRGARLPLPELELAGTPPSVRHLFEVALPTSVDDEDG
;
A
#
# COMPACT_ATOMS: atom_id res chain seq x y z
N MET A 1 0.49 47.88 68.95
CA MET A 1 0.23 47.69 67.50
C MET A 1 0.91 46.45 67.06
N ALA A 2 0.14 45.38 66.81
CA ALA A 2 0.66 44.10 66.30
C ALA A 2 0.73 44.13 64.77
N PRO A 3 1.76 43.57 64.10
CA PRO A 3 1.86 43.59 62.63
C PRO A 3 0.93 42.55 62.00
N THR A 4 0.20 42.97 60.99
CA THR A 4 -0.68 42.15 60.11
C THR A 4 0.12 41.07 59.35
N PRO A 5 -0.38 39.84 59.26
CA PRO A 5 0.32 38.79 58.51
C PRO A 5 0.18 38.97 57.01
N ARG A 6 1.30 39.04 56.30
CA ARG A 6 1.38 39.02 54.82
C ARG A 6 0.78 37.72 54.29
N ARG A 7 -0.27 37.80 53.48
CA ARG A 7 -0.79 36.65 52.71
C ARG A 7 0.28 36.14 51.75
N ARG A 8 0.62 34.87 51.86
CA ARG A 8 1.46 34.13 50.87
C ARG A 8 0.69 34.01 49.55
N PRO A 9 1.35 34.16 48.40
CA PRO A 9 0.69 33.91 47.11
C PRO A 9 0.37 32.42 46.99
N ALA A 10 -0.83 32.11 46.51
CA ALA A 10 -1.32 30.77 46.25
C ALA A 10 -0.46 30.04 45.18
N PRO A 11 -0.34 28.72 45.25
CA PRO A 11 0.71 27.97 44.55
C PRO A 11 0.46 27.84 43.05
N ARG A 12 1.56 27.85 42.28
CA ARG A 12 1.66 27.62 40.83
C ARG A 12 1.04 26.30 40.34
N ARG A 13 0.35 25.53 41.20
CA ARG A 13 -0.31 24.25 40.87
C ARG A 13 -1.50 24.41 39.92
N ASP A 14 -2.23 25.53 40.00
CA ASP A 14 -3.44 25.72 39.18
C ASP A 14 -3.15 26.02 37.71
N ALA A 15 -2.02 26.69 37.40
CA ALA A 15 -1.61 26.97 36.02
C ALA A 15 -1.17 25.69 35.27
N ALA A 16 -0.46 24.77 35.97
CA ALA A 16 -0.06 23.51 35.39
C ALA A 16 -1.25 22.54 35.20
N ALA A 17 -2.22 22.58 36.12
CA ALA A 17 -3.46 21.81 36.00
C ALA A 17 -4.36 22.36 34.88
N ALA A 18 -4.44 23.69 34.71
CA ALA A 18 -5.17 24.34 33.63
C ALA A 18 -4.54 24.06 32.25
N ALA A 19 -3.20 23.96 32.17
CA ALA A 19 -2.48 23.60 30.94
C ALA A 19 -2.63 22.10 30.54
N ARG A 20 -2.86 21.21 31.52
CA ARG A 20 -3.09 19.77 31.25
C ARG A 20 -4.48 19.48 30.66
N ARG A 21 -5.51 20.22 31.03
CA ARG A 21 -6.89 20.02 30.56
C ARG A 21 -7.09 20.08 29.04
N PRO A 22 -6.46 21.01 28.29
CA PRO A 22 -6.59 21.03 26.84
C PRO A 22 -5.94 19.81 26.15
N SER A 23 -4.75 19.38 26.61
CA SER A 23 -4.06 18.22 26.04
C SER A 23 -4.80 16.90 26.30
N GLU A 24 -5.38 16.74 27.50
CA GLU A 24 -6.21 15.58 27.83
C GLU A 24 -7.50 15.55 27.00
N ARG A 25 -8.13 16.71 26.78
CA ARG A 25 -9.34 16.82 25.96
C ARG A 25 -9.04 16.47 24.51
N ALA A 26 -7.96 16.98 23.94
CA ALA A 26 -7.50 16.62 22.60
C ALA A 26 -7.18 15.12 22.46
N ALA A 27 -6.52 14.53 23.48
CA ALA A 27 -6.23 13.09 23.49
C ALA A 27 -7.51 12.22 23.50
N ARG A 28 -8.52 12.61 24.29
CA ARG A 28 -9.82 11.92 24.33
C ARG A 28 -10.55 11.97 22.97
N LEU A 29 -10.53 13.11 22.29
CA LEU A 29 -11.15 13.26 20.96
C LEU A 29 -10.48 12.34 19.93
N ARG A 30 -9.14 12.28 19.94
CA ARG A 30 -8.38 11.37 19.05
C ARG A 30 -8.67 9.91 19.35
N ALA A 31 -8.62 9.51 20.61
CA ALA A 31 -8.88 8.13 21.04
C ALA A 31 -10.30 7.68 20.66
N ALA A 32 -11.30 8.52 20.87
CA ALA A 32 -12.68 8.23 20.48
C ALA A 32 -12.81 8.03 18.97
N ALA A 33 -12.16 8.86 18.17
CA ALA A 33 -12.16 8.74 16.71
C ALA A 33 -11.45 7.46 16.22
N GLN A 34 -10.29 7.12 16.81
CA GLN A 34 -9.52 5.91 16.47
C GLN A 34 -10.28 4.62 16.79
N GLN A 35 -11.11 4.63 17.83
CA GLN A 35 -11.95 3.48 18.19
C GLN A 35 -13.18 3.31 17.28
N GLY A 36 -13.44 4.24 16.35
CA GLY A 36 -14.58 4.17 15.42
C GLY A 36 -15.96 4.24 16.10
N ARG A 37 -16.02 4.57 17.41
CA ARG A 37 -17.20 4.45 18.26
C ARG A 37 -18.05 5.73 18.40
N VAL A 38 -17.76 6.75 17.59
CA VAL A 38 -18.46 8.03 17.69
C VAL A 38 -19.78 7.96 16.90
N ARG A 39 -20.85 7.48 17.56
CA ARG A 39 -22.24 7.55 17.00
C ARG A 39 -22.75 8.99 16.91
N ASP A 40 -22.36 9.84 17.84
CA ASP A 40 -22.74 11.27 17.90
C ASP A 40 -21.53 12.15 17.61
N LEU A 41 -21.59 12.91 16.50
CA LEU A 41 -20.55 13.89 16.12
C LEU A 41 -20.63 15.19 16.92
N GLY A 42 -21.69 15.41 17.73
CA GLY A 42 -21.93 16.63 18.48
C GLY A 42 -20.71 17.12 19.28
N PRO A 43 -20.03 16.27 20.06
CA PRO A 43 -18.82 16.66 20.78
C PRO A 43 -17.67 17.16 19.88
N LEU A 44 -17.47 16.54 18.70
CA LEU A 44 -16.45 16.95 17.73
C LEU A 44 -16.82 18.27 17.05
N VAL A 45 -18.09 18.42 16.67
CA VAL A 45 -18.61 19.68 16.10
C VAL A 45 -18.49 20.83 17.11
N THR A 46 -18.79 20.59 18.38
CA THR A 46 -18.60 21.58 19.45
C THR A 46 -17.11 21.95 19.61
N ALA A 47 -16.23 20.95 19.54
CA ALA A 47 -14.79 21.16 19.66
C ALA A 47 -14.18 21.94 18.49
N LEU A 48 -14.80 21.97 17.30
CA LEU A 48 -14.40 22.86 16.19
C LEU A 48 -14.61 24.35 16.48
N ASN A 49 -15.42 24.69 17.49
CA ASN A 49 -15.65 26.09 17.92
C ASN A 49 -14.91 26.43 19.23
N ASP A 50 -13.95 25.57 19.65
CA ASP A 50 -13.18 25.81 20.87
C ASP A 50 -12.27 27.05 20.72
N PRO A 51 -12.11 27.90 21.76
CA PRO A 51 -11.19 29.02 21.71
C PRO A 51 -9.73 28.62 21.43
N ILE A 52 -9.34 27.40 21.78
CA ILE A 52 -7.97 26.90 21.61
C ILE A 52 -7.84 26.24 20.23
N ALA A 53 -7.00 26.81 19.36
CA ALA A 53 -6.77 26.31 18.00
C ALA A 53 -6.36 24.81 17.95
N GLY A 54 -5.50 24.35 18.89
CA GLY A 54 -5.09 22.95 18.98
C GLY A 54 -6.24 21.96 19.24
N ILE A 55 -7.30 22.39 19.91
CA ILE A 55 -8.52 21.58 20.12
C ILE A 55 -9.34 21.57 18.84
N ARG A 56 -9.52 22.72 18.17
CA ARG A 56 -10.20 22.78 16.86
C ARG A 56 -9.49 21.91 15.82
N GLN A 57 -8.15 22.01 15.74
CA GLN A 57 -7.35 21.17 14.84
C GLN A 57 -7.53 19.68 15.13
N THR A 58 -7.50 19.29 16.41
CA THR A 58 -7.71 17.90 16.82
C THR A 58 -9.11 17.40 16.44
N ALA A 59 -10.13 18.23 16.58
CA ALA A 59 -11.49 17.90 16.18
C ALA A 59 -11.61 17.69 14.66
N ALA A 60 -10.96 18.55 13.85
CA ALA A 60 -10.91 18.39 12.41
C ALA A 60 -10.22 17.07 12.01
N ILE A 61 -9.08 16.74 12.61
CA ILE A 61 -8.37 15.47 12.39
C ILE A 61 -9.27 14.28 12.77
N ALA A 62 -9.94 14.34 13.92
CA ALA A 62 -10.82 13.28 14.40
C ALA A 62 -11.99 13.01 13.42
N LEU A 63 -12.60 14.06 12.88
CA LEU A 63 -13.65 13.94 11.86
C LEU A 63 -13.10 13.30 10.55
N GLY A 64 -11.86 13.62 10.17
CA GLY A 64 -11.18 13.01 9.04
C GLY A 64 -10.90 11.52 9.23
N ILE A 65 -10.51 11.09 10.44
CA ILE A 65 -10.30 9.68 10.78
C ILE A 65 -11.62 8.89 10.69
N LEU A 66 -12.71 9.47 11.18
CA LEU A 66 -14.04 8.83 11.13
C LEU A 66 -14.58 8.71 9.71
N ARG A 67 -14.12 9.54 8.76
CA ARG A 67 -14.62 9.61 7.37
C ARG A 67 -16.15 9.72 7.26
N ASP A 68 -16.81 10.25 8.28
CA ASP A 68 -18.26 10.37 8.31
C ASP A 68 -18.73 11.56 7.47
N PRO A 69 -19.56 11.34 6.43
CA PRO A 69 -20.06 12.41 5.57
C PRO A 69 -20.82 13.54 6.31
N ARG A 70 -21.38 13.24 7.48
CA ARG A 70 -22.08 14.23 8.31
C ARG A 70 -21.16 15.34 8.84
N GLY A 71 -19.84 15.05 8.93
CA GLY A 71 -18.82 16.04 9.33
C GLY A 71 -18.45 17.05 8.23
N ARG A 72 -18.88 16.84 6.98
CA ARG A 72 -18.46 17.63 5.81
C ARG A 72 -18.71 19.14 5.98
N THR A 73 -19.94 19.52 6.24
CA THR A 73 -20.33 20.95 6.27
C THR A 73 -19.62 21.77 7.33
N VAL A 74 -19.36 21.19 8.49
CA VAL A 74 -18.62 21.87 9.58
C VAL A 74 -17.13 21.99 9.27
N LEU A 75 -16.56 21.01 8.55
CA LEU A 75 -15.18 21.05 8.06
C LEU A 75 -15.02 22.07 6.92
N GLU A 76 -16.01 22.25 6.04
CA GLU A 76 -16.01 23.28 5.00
C GLU A 76 -15.92 24.69 5.61
N VAL A 77 -16.57 24.93 6.74
CA VAL A 77 -16.42 26.18 7.50
C VAL A 77 -15.01 26.28 8.11
N ALA A 78 -14.49 25.20 8.68
CA ALA A 78 -13.18 25.17 9.33
C ALA A 78 -12.00 25.38 8.35
N VAL A 79 -12.19 25.23 7.04
CA VAL A 79 -11.19 25.61 6.01
C VAL A 79 -10.91 27.12 6.02
N SER A 80 -11.77 27.93 6.61
CA SER A 80 -11.59 29.40 6.76
C SER A 80 -11.22 29.83 8.20
N ASP A 81 -10.76 28.88 9.04
CA ASP A 81 -10.35 29.17 10.43
C ASP A 81 -9.18 30.16 10.46
N PRO A 82 -9.12 31.07 11.44
CA PRO A 82 -7.97 32.00 11.60
C PRO A 82 -6.62 31.24 11.77
N ASP A 83 -6.61 30.04 12.38
CA ASP A 83 -5.39 29.25 12.56
C ASP A 83 -5.10 28.37 11.34
N PRO A 84 -3.91 28.46 10.74
CA PRO A 84 -3.57 27.71 9.55
C PRO A 84 -3.49 26.18 9.78
N GLY A 85 -3.17 25.74 10.99
CA GLY A 85 -3.17 24.33 11.35
C GLY A 85 -4.57 23.73 11.33
N VAL A 86 -5.57 24.51 11.74
CA VAL A 86 -6.99 24.11 11.66
C VAL A 86 -7.44 24.05 10.20
N ARG A 87 -7.11 25.07 9.39
CA ARG A 87 -7.45 25.09 7.95
C ARG A 87 -6.86 23.87 7.22
N ALA A 88 -5.59 23.59 7.47
CA ALA A 88 -4.91 22.43 6.88
C ALA A 88 -5.54 21.09 7.28
N ALA A 89 -5.84 20.93 8.58
CA ALA A 89 -6.50 19.72 9.09
C ALA A 89 -7.92 19.56 8.53
N ALA A 90 -8.66 20.65 8.38
CA ALA A 90 -9.99 20.62 7.76
C ALA A 90 -9.94 20.22 6.29
N ALA A 91 -9.00 20.78 5.52
CA ALA A 91 -8.79 20.39 4.10
C ALA A 91 -8.44 18.90 3.98
N GLU A 92 -7.52 18.38 4.81
CA GLU A 92 -7.14 16.97 4.83
C GLU A 92 -8.33 16.07 5.19
N ALA A 93 -9.12 16.45 6.20
CA ALA A 93 -10.31 15.74 6.63
C ALA A 93 -11.39 15.67 5.53
N LEU A 94 -11.61 16.77 4.79
CA LEU A 94 -12.51 16.78 3.63
C LEU A 94 -12.05 15.82 2.53
N GLY A 95 -10.74 15.77 2.27
CA GLY A 95 -10.15 14.78 1.35
C GLY A 95 -10.37 13.35 1.82
N ALA A 96 -10.24 13.07 3.12
CA ALA A 96 -10.46 11.74 3.70
C ALA A 96 -11.94 11.32 3.66
N ILE A 97 -12.89 12.26 3.82
CA ILE A 97 -14.33 12.02 3.64
C ILE A 97 -14.68 11.72 2.17
N GLY A 98 -13.93 12.30 1.21
CA GLY A 98 -14.02 11.95 -0.19
C GLY A 98 -15.31 12.41 -0.90
N ARG A 99 -15.98 13.46 -0.42
CA ARG A 99 -17.21 13.97 -1.05
C ARG A 99 -16.91 15.08 -2.07
N ARG A 100 -17.34 14.88 -3.32
CA ARG A 100 -17.14 15.81 -4.45
C ARG A 100 -17.71 17.20 -4.20
N GLU A 101 -18.74 17.33 -3.37
CA GLU A 101 -19.37 18.59 -3.01
C GLU A 101 -18.39 19.56 -2.33
N SER A 102 -17.34 19.06 -1.67
CA SER A 102 -16.29 19.88 -1.04
C SER A 102 -15.26 20.43 -2.03
N ARG A 103 -15.34 20.07 -3.32
CA ARG A 103 -14.39 20.48 -4.36
C ARG A 103 -14.16 21.98 -4.40
N ALA A 104 -15.23 22.77 -4.46
CA ALA A 104 -15.13 24.23 -4.60
C ALA A 104 -14.41 24.89 -3.41
N VAL A 105 -14.67 24.42 -2.20
CA VAL A 105 -14.02 24.93 -0.98
C VAL A 105 -12.53 24.56 -0.99
N LEU A 106 -12.17 23.34 -1.39
CA LEU A 106 -10.78 22.90 -1.52
C LEU A 106 -10.04 23.63 -2.64
N GLU A 107 -10.69 23.94 -3.77
CA GLU A 107 -10.12 24.79 -4.83
C GLU A 107 -9.83 26.20 -4.31
N GLY A 108 -10.71 26.77 -3.49
CA GLY A 108 -10.46 28.03 -2.80
C GLY A 108 -9.22 27.98 -1.89
N ALA A 109 -9.06 26.87 -1.14
CA ALA A 109 -7.93 26.68 -0.23
C ALA A 109 -6.57 26.51 -0.98
N LEU A 110 -6.54 26.25 -2.28
CA LEU A 110 -5.32 26.34 -3.08
C LEU A 110 -4.76 27.78 -3.15
N GLY A 111 -5.55 28.79 -2.78
CA GLY A 111 -5.15 30.19 -2.69
C GLY A 111 -4.70 30.64 -1.30
N ASP A 112 -4.64 29.77 -0.32
CA ASP A 112 -4.29 30.11 1.06
C ASP A 112 -2.91 30.78 1.16
N ALA A 113 -2.76 31.70 2.12
CA ALA A 113 -1.49 32.37 2.38
C ALA A 113 -0.40 31.36 2.78
N GLU A 114 -0.78 30.33 3.55
CA GLU A 114 0.14 29.36 4.10
C GLU A 114 0.41 28.20 3.12
N PRO A 115 1.68 27.90 2.78
CA PRO A 115 2.03 26.85 1.81
C PRO A 115 1.51 25.46 2.18
N HIS A 116 1.58 25.09 3.46
CA HIS A 116 1.13 23.78 3.90
C HIS A 116 -0.40 23.60 3.80
N VAL A 117 -1.20 24.68 3.91
CA VAL A 117 -2.64 24.64 3.66
C VAL A 117 -2.91 24.38 2.18
N ARG A 118 -2.19 25.10 1.29
CA ARG A 118 -2.29 24.85 -0.16
C ARG A 118 -1.92 23.42 -0.54
N ALA A 119 -0.86 22.87 0.06
CA ALA A 119 -0.44 21.48 -0.16
C ALA A 119 -1.52 20.49 0.30
N LYS A 120 -2.12 20.69 1.49
CA LYS A 120 -3.20 19.84 2.00
C LYS A 120 -4.45 19.92 1.12
N ALA A 121 -4.80 21.10 0.64
CA ALA A 121 -5.89 21.28 -0.32
C ALA A 121 -5.64 20.52 -1.64
N ALA A 122 -4.43 20.59 -2.19
CA ALA A 122 -4.06 19.83 -3.39
C ALA A 122 -4.13 18.29 -3.15
N HIS A 123 -3.65 17.80 -2.01
CA HIS A 123 -3.79 16.39 -1.64
C HIS A 123 -5.25 15.95 -1.47
N ALA A 124 -6.09 16.81 -0.89
CA ALA A 124 -7.51 16.56 -0.76
C ALA A 124 -8.19 16.46 -2.13
N LEU A 125 -7.90 17.38 -3.05
CA LEU A 125 -8.39 17.33 -4.42
C LEU A 125 -7.89 16.09 -5.18
N ALA A 126 -6.65 15.64 -4.90
CA ALA A 126 -6.14 14.38 -5.42
C ALA A 126 -6.95 13.16 -4.92
N ALA A 127 -7.45 13.19 -3.69
CA ALA A 127 -8.30 12.14 -3.14
C ALA A 127 -9.70 12.15 -3.76
N LEU A 128 -10.25 13.33 -4.05
CA LEU A 128 -11.52 13.45 -4.76
C LEU A 128 -11.43 12.99 -6.22
N ALA A 129 -10.26 13.14 -6.85
CA ALA A 129 -9.96 12.78 -8.24
C ALA A 129 -10.95 13.37 -9.28
N GLU A 130 -11.50 14.57 -9.03
CA GLU A 130 -12.49 15.21 -9.89
C GLU A 130 -11.82 15.96 -11.06
N PRO A 131 -12.09 15.63 -12.34
CA PRO A 131 -11.49 16.29 -13.50
C PRO A 131 -11.72 17.80 -13.53
N ALA A 132 -12.83 18.27 -12.99
CA ALA A 132 -13.16 19.69 -12.92
C ALA A 132 -12.18 20.51 -12.07
N SER A 133 -11.36 19.88 -11.21
CA SER A 133 -10.33 20.55 -10.41
C SER A 133 -9.02 20.82 -11.17
N VAL A 134 -8.84 20.24 -12.36
CA VAL A 134 -7.58 20.36 -13.14
C VAL A 134 -7.22 21.81 -13.43
N PRO A 135 -8.12 22.72 -13.84
CA PRO A 135 -7.75 24.12 -14.08
C PRO A 135 -7.20 24.82 -12.83
N ALA A 136 -7.84 24.62 -11.67
CA ALA A 136 -7.40 25.20 -10.41
C ALA A 136 -6.04 24.65 -9.95
N LEU A 137 -5.82 23.34 -10.07
CA LEU A 137 -4.54 22.69 -9.79
C LEU A 137 -3.45 23.17 -10.76
N ALA A 138 -3.72 23.22 -12.07
CA ALA A 138 -2.77 23.65 -13.08
C ALA A 138 -2.32 25.12 -12.92
N ALA A 139 -3.17 25.98 -12.38
CA ALA A 139 -2.84 27.36 -12.02
C ALA A 139 -1.84 27.45 -10.86
N ARG A 140 -1.66 26.38 -10.08
CA ARG A 140 -0.70 26.27 -8.98
C ARG A 140 0.56 25.45 -9.29
N ALA A 141 0.75 25.09 -10.56
CA ALA A 141 1.93 24.33 -10.98
C ALA A 141 3.26 25.05 -10.71
N ASP A 142 3.24 26.39 -10.68
CA ASP A 142 4.41 27.24 -10.44
C ASP A 142 4.35 27.90 -9.02
N ASP A 143 3.68 27.29 -8.05
CA ASP A 143 3.60 27.80 -6.67
C ASP A 143 5.01 28.07 -6.10
N PRO A 144 5.25 29.19 -5.40
CA PRO A 144 6.58 29.48 -4.85
C PRO A 144 7.06 28.42 -3.85
N ALA A 145 6.14 27.75 -3.14
CA ALA A 145 6.50 26.75 -2.16
C ALA A 145 6.64 25.35 -2.79
N LEU A 146 7.77 24.70 -2.51
CA LEU A 146 8.07 23.36 -2.98
C LEU A 146 6.98 22.33 -2.65
N GLU A 147 6.51 22.35 -1.39
CA GLU A 147 5.51 21.38 -0.92
C GLU A 147 4.18 21.52 -1.65
N ALA A 148 3.76 22.75 -1.97
CA ALA A 148 2.56 22.99 -2.74
C ALA A 148 2.71 22.52 -4.19
N ARG A 149 3.85 22.81 -4.87
CA ARG A 149 4.12 22.29 -6.22
C ARG A 149 4.15 20.77 -6.25
N GLN A 150 4.80 20.12 -5.27
CA GLN A 150 4.84 18.67 -5.18
C GLN A 150 3.43 18.08 -5.03
N ALA A 151 2.61 18.63 -4.13
CA ALA A 151 1.23 18.19 -3.92
C ALA A 151 0.37 18.39 -5.18
N VAL A 152 0.55 19.50 -5.90
CA VAL A 152 -0.11 19.78 -7.18
C VAL A 152 0.28 18.75 -8.24
N ALA A 153 1.56 18.39 -8.36
CA ALA A 153 2.01 17.35 -9.30
C ALA A 153 1.36 15.99 -9.01
N ILE A 154 1.28 15.61 -7.73
CA ILE A 154 0.59 14.39 -7.29
C ILE A 154 -0.90 14.45 -7.66
N ALA A 155 -1.56 15.58 -7.38
CA ALA A 155 -2.98 15.76 -7.67
C ALA A 155 -3.28 15.68 -9.17
N LEU A 156 -2.53 16.40 -9.98
CA LEU A 156 -2.67 16.36 -11.46
C LEU A 156 -2.43 14.94 -12.00
N GLY A 157 -1.43 14.22 -11.46
CA GLY A 157 -1.17 12.84 -11.83
C GLY A 157 -2.29 11.88 -11.46
N ARG A 158 -3.00 12.12 -10.35
CA ARG A 158 -4.15 11.30 -9.92
C ARG A 158 -5.42 11.60 -10.71
N VAL A 159 -5.69 12.87 -10.95
CA VAL A 159 -6.88 13.29 -11.71
C VAL A 159 -6.77 12.90 -13.19
N GLY A 160 -5.58 13.07 -13.78
CA GLY A 160 -5.34 12.73 -15.18
C GLY A 160 -6.01 13.68 -16.19
N GLY A 161 -6.06 13.23 -17.45
CA GLY A 161 -6.63 13.99 -18.58
C GLY A 161 -5.61 14.92 -19.24
N ASP A 162 -5.92 15.38 -20.47
CA ASP A 162 -4.98 16.13 -21.33
C ASP A 162 -4.50 17.44 -20.70
N ALA A 163 -5.38 18.17 -20.06
CA ALA A 163 -5.02 19.41 -19.38
C ALA A 163 -4.09 19.18 -18.17
N ALA A 164 -4.28 18.08 -17.41
CA ALA A 164 -3.38 17.68 -16.34
C ALA A 164 -2.01 17.28 -16.90
N VAL A 165 -1.99 16.52 -17.99
CA VAL A 165 -0.75 16.14 -18.70
C VAL A 165 0.01 17.38 -19.19
N ALA A 166 -0.69 18.37 -19.75
CA ALA A 166 -0.06 19.62 -20.19
C ALA A 166 0.61 20.37 -19.03
N ALA A 167 -0.02 20.42 -17.86
CA ALA A 167 0.56 21.00 -16.64
C ALA A 167 1.75 20.18 -16.14
N LEU A 168 1.64 18.86 -16.07
CA LEU A 168 2.72 17.97 -15.66
C LEU A 168 3.95 18.07 -16.59
N ARG A 169 3.76 18.24 -17.90
CA ARG A 169 4.87 18.48 -18.85
C ARG A 169 5.68 19.74 -18.51
N ARG A 170 5.04 20.80 -18.00
CA ARG A 170 5.76 21.99 -17.50
C ARG A 170 6.53 21.65 -16.24
N MET A 171 5.89 20.94 -15.30
CA MET A 171 6.48 20.56 -14.01
C MET A 171 7.66 19.57 -14.14
N LEU A 172 7.80 18.87 -15.27
CA LEU A 172 8.98 18.05 -15.58
C LEU A 172 10.27 18.88 -15.64
N ARG A 173 10.18 20.21 -15.81
CA ARG A 173 11.34 21.12 -15.86
C ARG A 173 11.56 21.84 -14.53
N ASP A 174 10.84 21.48 -13.47
CA ASP A 174 10.99 22.10 -12.15
C ASP A 174 12.44 21.99 -11.66
N PRO A 175 13.01 23.04 -11.08
CA PRO A 175 14.38 22.98 -10.53
C PRO A 175 14.53 21.91 -9.45
N HIS A 176 13.44 21.60 -8.72
CA HIS A 176 13.47 20.65 -7.62
C HIS A 176 13.10 19.23 -8.08
N ASP A 177 13.96 18.27 -7.78
CA ASP A 177 13.83 16.86 -8.19
C ASP A 177 12.58 16.15 -7.63
N ARG A 178 12.06 16.58 -6.46
CA ARG A 178 10.80 16.03 -5.92
C ARG A 178 9.61 16.33 -6.83
N VAL A 179 9.55 17.54 -7.37
CA VAL A 179 8.46 17.93 -8.29
C VAL A 179 8.60 17.18 -9.61
N ARG A 180 9.83 17.13 -10.19
CA ARG A 180 10.07 16.37 -11.43
C ARG A 180 9.72 14.89 -11.26
N ARG A 181 10.07 14.28 -10.09
CA ARG A 181 9.69 12.89 -9.77
C ARG A 181 8.19 12.68 -9.84
N GLU A 182 7.39 13.52 -9.19
CA GLU A 182 5.93 13.37 -9.20
C GLU A 182 5.34 13.63 -10.59
N ALA A 183 5.93 14.56 -11.34
CA ALA A 183 5.53 14.80 -12.72
C ALA A 183 5.79 13.59 -13.63
N VAL A 184 6.95 12.93 -13.50
CA VAL A 184 7.26 11.68 -14.21
C VAL A 184 6.26 10.57 -13.86
N LEU A 185 5.99 10.37 -12.55
CA LEU A 185 5.02 9.37 -12.10
C LEU A 185 3.61 9.71 -12.58
N GLY A 186 3.24 10.99 -12.58
CA GLY A 186 1.94 11.47 -13.05
C GLY A 186 1.72 11.21 -14.53
N ILE A 187 2.71 11.55 -15.37
CA ILE A 187 2.67 11.23 -16.81
C ILE A 187 2.64 9.72 -17.04
N GLY A 188 3.40 8.97 -16.27
CA GLY A 188 3.46 7.51 -16.33
C GLY A 188 2.20 6.78 -15.85
N ARG A 189 1.11 7.48 -15.51
CA ARG A 189 -0.23 6.88 -15.34
C ARG A 189 -0.95 6.69 -16.65
N SER A 190 -0.51 7.36 -17.70
CA SER A 190 -1.04 7.21 -19.06
C SER A 190 -0.23 6.19 -19.84
N SER A 191 -0.91 5.35 -20.62
CA SER A 191 -0.30 4.40 -21.56
C SER A 191 0.01 5.00 -22.94
N VAL A 192 -0.19 6.31 -23.13
CA VAL A 192 0.08 7.00 -24.39
C VAL A 192 1.57 6.95 -24.75
N PRO A 193 1.95 6.39 -25.92
CA PRO A 193 3.35 6.16 -26.30
C PRO A 193 4.24 7.41 -26.24
N GLU A 194 3.71 8.56 -26.63
CA GLU A 194 4.41 9.85 -26.61
C GLU A 194 4.77 10.29 -25.19
N LEU A 195 3.90 9.99 -24.22
CA LEU A 195 4.12 10.29 -22.82
C LEU A 195 5.14 9.33 -22.20
N LEU A 196 5.10 8.07 -22.60
CA LEU A 196 6.11 7.08 -22.19
C LEU A 196 7.49 7.43 -22.75
N ALA A 197 7.56 7.92 -23.99
CA ALA A 197 8.81 8.40 -24.58
C ALA A 197 9.40 9.60 -23.81
N ILE A 198 8.54 10.51 -23.33
CA ILE A 198 8.97 11.61 -22.46
C ILE A 198 9.51 11.06 -21.13
N ALA A 199 8.75 10.20 -20.45
CA ALA A 199 9.16 9.61 -19.17
C ALA A 199 10.49 8.84 -19.30
N ARG A 200 10.70 8.12 -20.41
CA ARG A 200 11.96 7.42 -20.73
C ARG A 200 13.17 8.35 -20.74
N GLY A 201 13.02 9.58 -21.25
CA GLY A 201 14.10 10.57 -21.25
C GLY A 201 14.64 10.86 -19.84
N TYR A 202 13.80 10.73 -18.80
CA TYR A 202 14.16 10.97 -17.41
C TYR A 202 14.91 9.79 -16.75
N LEU A 203 15.19 8.70 -17.45
CA LEU A 203 16.20 7.71 -17.04
C LEU A 203 17.61 8.31 -16.99
N ARG A 204 17.83 9.48 -17.61
CA ARG A 204 19.09 10.25 -17.58
C ARG A 204 19.04 11.50 -16.70
N ASP A 205 17.99 11.70 -15.90
CA ASP A 205 17.89 12.86 -15.01
C ASP A 205 19.07 12.88 -14.01
N PRO A 206 19.65 14.04 -13.71
CA PRO A 206 20.75 14.12 -12.74
C PRO A 206 20.35 13.59 -11.35
N ALA A 207 19.08 13.74 -10.97
CA ALA A 207 18.61 13.31 -9.66
C ALA A 207 18.14 11.84 -9.68
N ARG A 208 18.77 11.01 -8.83
CA ARG A 208 18.46 9.57 -8.68
C ARG A 208 16.96 9.27 -8.52
N ARG A 209 16.26 10.03 -7.68
CA ARG A 209 14.82 9.77 -7.42
C ARG A 209 13.94 9.95 -8.66
N VAL A 210 14.37 10.79 -9.59
CA VAL A 210 13.66 10.97 -10.86
C VAL A 210 13.96 9.81 -11.80
N ARG A 211 15.22 9.34 -11.85
CA ARG A 211 15.58 8.14 -12.63
C ARG A 211 14.84 6.90 -12.14
N VAL A 212 14.74 6.71 -10.80
CA VAL A 212 13.94 5.63 -10.20
C VAL A 212 12.47 5.73 -10.64
N ALA A 213 11.87 6.92 -10.60
CA ALA A 213 10.49 7.10 -11.06
C ALA A 213 10.32 6.74 -12.55
N ALA A 214 11.27 7.13 -13.40
CA ALA A 214 11.26 6.78 -14.81
C ALA A 214 11.42 5.26 -15.03
N ALA A 215 12.27 4.57 -14.26
CA ALA A 215 12.39 3.11 -14.32
C ALA A 215 11.09 2.41 -13.90
N VAL A 216 10.44 2.88 -12.82
CA VAL A 216 9.13 2.38 -12.37
C VAL A 216 8.07 2.52 -13.48
N VAL A 217 8.02 3.67 -14.15
CA VAL A 217 7.10 3.90 -15.28
C VAL A 217 7.41 2.94 -16.42
N ALA A 218 8.69 2.79 -16.79
CA ALA A 218 9.10 1.88 -17.86
C ALA A 218 8.69 0.42 -17.57
N GLY A 219 8.90 -0.05 -16.33
CA GLY A 219 8.50 -1.39 -15.90
C GLY A 219 6.98 -1.60 -15.90
N ARG A 220 6.21 -0.62 -15.39
CA ARG A 220 4.73 -0.66 -15.36
C ARG A 220 4.13 -0.84 -16.74
N HIS A 221 4.65 -0.14 -17.71
CA HIS A 221 4.13 -0.15 -19.09
C HIS A 221 4.86 -1.13 -20.01
N ARG A 222 5.77 -1.96 -19.47
CA ARG A 222 6.57 -2.89 -20.26
C ARG A 222 7.24 -2.20 -21.47
N ASP A 223 7.79 -1.00 -21.22
CA ASP A 223 8.35 -0.13 -22.25
C ASP A 223 9.69 -0.67 -22.79
N ARG A 224 9.64 -1.61 -23.75
CA ARG A 224 10.82 -2.23 -24.36
C ARG A 224 11.87 -1.22 -24.84
N PRO A 225 11.50 -0.07 -25.47
CA PRO A 225 12.47 0.94 -25.85
C PRO A 225 13.30 1.52 -24.68
N SER A 226 12.89 1.32 -23.42
CA SER A 226 13.67 1.71 -22.24
C SER A 226 14.82 0.74 -21.91
N VAL A 227 14.80 -0.50 -22.43
CA VAL A 227 15.76 -1.55 -22.05
C VAL A 227 17.22 -1.13 -22.23
N PRO A 228 17.66 -0.54 -23.34
CA PRO A 228 19.06 -0.12 -23.49
C PRO A 228 19.51 0.91 -22.44
N LEU A 229 18.64 1.86 -22.10
CA LEU A 229 18.91 2.87 -21.06
C LEU A 229 18.94 2.28 -19.66
N LEU A 230 18.07 1.32 -19.38
CA LEU A 230 18.05 0.61 -18.10
C LEU A 230 19.31 -0.24 -17.93
N LEU A 231 19.78 -0.91 -18.97
CA LEU A 231 21.04 -1.67 -18.96
C LEU A 231 22.26 -0.73 -18.75
N GLU A 232 22.29 0.44 -19.40
CA GLU A 232 23.27 1.49 -19.16
C GLU A 232 23.28 1.90 -17.68
N ARG A 233 22.12 2.09 -17.07
CA ARG A 233 21.99 2.45 -15.64
C ARG A 233 22.38 1.31 -14.70
N LEU A 234 22.11 0.08 -15.04
CA LEU A 234 22.51 -1.07 -14.23
C LEU A 234 24.04 -1.24 -14.17
N ALA A 235 24.72 -0.92 -15.27
CA ALA A 235 26.18 -0.96 -15.35
C ALA A 235 26.86 0.20 -14.60
N ALA A 236 26.15 1.26 -14.24
CA ALA A 236 26.69 2.38 -13.50
C ALA A 236 27.15 1.96 -12.08
N PRO A 237 28.20 2.59 -11.52
CA PRO A 237 28.74 2.22 -10.21
C PRO A 237 27.77 2.52 -9.05
N GLU A 238 26.81 3.39 -9.25
CA GLU A 238 25.82 3.78 -8.24
C GLU A 238 24.85 2.63 -7.96
N THR A 239 24.86 2.10 -6.75
CA THR A 239 24.12 0.89 -6.41
C THR A 239 22.65 1.12 -6.03
N TRP A 240 22.30 2.32 -5.56
CA TRP A 240 21.01 2.59 -4.93
C TRP A 240 19.79 2.59 -5.87
N GLU A 241 19.99 2.75 -7.18
CA GLU A 241 18.90 2.67 -8.16
C GLU A 241 18.78 1.28 -8.79
N LYS A 242 19.79 0.41 -8.62
CA LYS A 242 19.81 -0.94 -9.20
C LYS A 242 18.54 -1.74 -8.92
N PRO A 243 17.97 -1.75 -7.69
CA PRO A 243 16.72 -2.48 -7.44
C PRO A 243 15.58 -2.08 -8.37
N ALA A 244 15.34 -0.77 -8.52
CA ALA A 244 14.27 -0.28 -9.39
C ALA A 244 14.52 -0.63 -10.86
N VAL A 245 15.77 -0.58 -11.29
CA VAL A 245 16.18 -0.95 -12.65
C VAL A 245 15.99 -2.44 -12.90
N LEU A 246 16.42 -3.31 -11.96
CA LEU A 246 16.26 -4.77 -12.06
C LEU A 246 14.78 -5.15 -12.14
N ILE A 247 13.96 -4.59 -11.26
CA ILE A 247 12.50 -4.83 -11.26
C ILE A 247 11.89 -4.36 -12.58
N ALA A 248 12.29 -3.19 -13.09
CA ALA A 248 11.80 -2.69 -14.35
C ALA A 248 12.17 -3.61 -15.52
N LEU A 249 13.40 -4.07 -15.59
CA LEU A 249 13.86 -5.00 -16.62
C LEU A 249 13.09 -6.32 -16.61
N GLY A 250 12.88 -6.92 -15.41
CA GLY A 250 12.08 -8.12 -15.26
C GLY A 250 10.65 -7.93 -15.77
N ARG A 251 9.97 -6.84 -15.35
CA ARG A 251 8.59 -6.54 -15.75
C ARG A 251 8.42 -6.23 -17.22
N ILE A 252 9.41 -5.57 -17.84
CA ILE A 252 9.41 -5.32 -19.30
C ILE A 252 9.39 -6.66 -20.05
N GLY A 253 10.07 -7.67 -19.52
CA GLY A 253 10.06 -9.01 -20.09
C GLY A 253 10.82 -9.11 -21.41
N ASP A 254 11.83 -8.27 -21.64
CA ASP A 254 12.66 -8.35 -22.83
C ASP A 254 13.85 -9.30 -22.58
N PRO A 255 13.99 -10.39 -23.35
CA PRO A 255 15.10 -11.35 -23.17
C PRO A 255 16.49 -10.74 -23.24
N ALA A 256 16.67 -9.59 -23.88
CA ALA A 256 17.95 -8.85 -23.91
C ALA A 256 18.45 -8.47 -22.50
N ALA A 257 17.56 -8.43 -21.50
CA ALA A 257 17.93 -8.15 -20.12
C ALA A 257 18.55 -9.38 -19.39
N PHE A 258 18.37 -10.58 -19.90
CA PHE A 258 18.77 -11.81 -19.21
C PHE A 258 20.23 -11.84 -18.76
N PRO A 259 21.24 -11.53 -19.62
CA PRO A 259 22.65 -11.57 -19.19
C PRO A 259 22.91 -10.66 -17.98
N ALA A 260 22.38 -9.45 -17.99
CA ALA A 260 22.58 -8.49 -16.93
C ALA A 260 21.86 -8.89 -15.62
N LEU A 261 20.64 -9.46 -15.72
CA LEU A 261 19.92 -9.99 -14.57
C LEU A 261 20.60 -11.22 -13.96
N ARG A 262 21.16 -12.12 -14.80
CA ARG A 262 21.97 -13.25 -14.37
C ARG A 262 23.20 -12.78 -13.57
N ASP A 263 23.93 -11.80 -14.10
CA ASP A 263 25.13 -11.29 -13.44
C ASP A 263 24.80 -10.57 -12.12
N ALA A 264 23.68 -9.85 -12.08
CA ALA A 264 23.18 -9.21 -10.85
C ALA A 264 22.68 -10.24 -9.80
N ALA A 265 22.30 -11.45 -10.19
CA ALA A 265 21.95 -12.51 -9.25
C ALA A 265 23.18 -13.03 -8.46
N GLU A 266 24.40 -12.72 -8.90
CA GLU A 266 25.65 -13.06 -8.20
C GLU A 266 26.24 -11.86 -7.43
N ASP A 267 25.53 -10.73 -7.35
CA ASP A 267 26.00 -9.52 -6.65
C ASP A 267 26.32 -9.84 -5.17
N PRO A 268 27.43 -9.34 -4.60
CA PRO A 268 27.75 -9.54 -3.19
C PRO A 268 26.68 -9.03 -2.24
N ALA A 269 25.92 -8.00 -2.62
CA ALA A 269 24.83 -7.47 -1.83
C ALA A 269 23.55 -8.33 -1.99
N HIS A 270 23.15 -9.04 -0.93
CA HIS A 270 21.99 -9.93 -0.97
C HIS A 270 20.69 -9.26 -1.44
N TRP A 271 20.48 -7.98 -1.12
CA TRP A 271 19.31 -7.24 -1.54
C TRP A 271 19.26 -6.96 -3.06
N ILE A 272 20.43 -6.89 -3.73
CA ILE A 272 20.50 -6.86 -5.20
C ILE A 272 20.18 -8.23 -5.76
N ARG A 273 20.71 -9.34 -5.16
CA ARG A 273 20.38 -10.70 -5.57
C ARG A 273 18.89 -10.99 -5.46
N VAL A 274 18.22 -10.53 -4.37
CA VAL A 274 16.76 -10.66 -4.23
C VAL A 274 16.04 -10.05 -5.43
N CYS A 275 16.37 -8.80 -5.79
CA CYS A 275 15.73 -8.12 -6.92
C CYS A 275 16.05 -8.77 -8.26
N ALA A 276 17.27 -9.24 -8.45
CA ALA A 276 17.71 -9.91 -9.68
C ALA A 276 17.01 -11.27 -9.88
N VAL A 277 16.95 -12.08 -8.82
CA VAL A 277 16.28 -13.41 -8.86
C VAL A 277 14.78 -13.24 -9.10
N HIS A 278 14.15 -12.26 -8.46
CA HIS A 278 12.74 -11.92 -8.71
C HIS A 278 12.53 -11.48 -10.16
N ALA A 279 13.37 -10.57 -10.67
CA ALA A 279 13.31 -10.09 -12.05
C ALA A 279 13.52 -11.20 -13.08
N LEU A 280 14.36 -12.18 -12.77
CA LEU A 280 14.53 -13.38 -13.60
C LEU A 280 13.24 -14.21 -13.68
N GLY A 281 12.51 -14.35 -12.57
CA GLY A 281 11.18 -14.95 -12.55
C GLY A 281 10.18 -14.19 -13.43
N ASP A 282 10.14 -12.86 -13.32
CA ASP A 282 9.26 -12.01 -14.13
C ASP A 282 9.62 -12.02 -15.62
N LEU A 283 10.91 -12.17 -15.93
CA LEU A 283 11.40 -12.25 -17.32
C LEU A 283 10.88 -13.49 -18.06
N LYS A 284 10.58 -14.57 -17.32
CA LYS A 284 10.00 -15.82 -17.83
C LYS A 284 10.81 -16.51 -18.96
N VAL A 285 12.15 -16.40 -18.92
CA VAL A 285 13.02 -17.16 -19.84
C VAL A 285 13.39 -18.52 -19.22
N PRO A 286 13.45 -19.61 -20.00
CA PRO A 286 13.75 -20.94 -19.46
C PRO A 286 15.06 -21.04 -18.69
N GLU A 287 16.08 -20.30 -19.13
CA GLU A 287 17.42 -20.28 -18.51
C GLU A 287 17.41 -19.72 -17.07
N ALA A 288 16.40 -18.90 -16.72
CA ALA A 288 16.23 -18.35 -15.37
C ALA A 288 15.92 -19.46 -14.34
N ARG A 289 15.34 -20.59 -14.75
CA ARG A 289 15.02 -21.73 -13.88
C ARG A 289 16.25 -22.26 -13.13
N ALA A 290 17.34 -22.51 -13.85
CA ALA A 290 18.57 -23.06 -13.24
C ALA A 290 19.16 -22.08 -12.21
N ILE A 291 19.07 -20.78 -12.46
CA ILE A 291 19.52 -19.74 -11.54
C ILE A 291 18.63 -19.70 -10.30
N ALA A 292 17.31 -19.67 -10.48
CA ALA A 292 16.36 -19.68 -9.37
C ALA A 292 16.55 -20.94 -8.50
N ARG A 293 16.71 -22.12 -9.10
CA ARG A 293 16.96 -23.37 -8.36
C ARG A 293 18.23 -23.28 -7.51
N ARG A 294 19.34 -22.74 -8.04
CA ARG A 294 20.58 -22.56 -7.30
C ARG A 294 20.41 -21.66 -6.10
N HIS A 295 19.64 -20.56 -6.22
CA HIS A 295 19.40 -19.62 -5.14
C HIS A 295 18.41 -20.09 -4.06
N LEU A 296 17.80 -21.27 -4.19
CA LEU A 296 17.07 -21.89 -3.07
C LEU A 296 17.97 -22.24 -1.88
N THR A 297 19.29 -22.28 -2.07
CA THR A 297 20.27 -22.56 -1.01
C THR A 297 21.14 -21.36 -0.66
N ASP A 298 20.76 -20.15 -1.09
CA ASP A 298 21.48 -18.91 -0.74
C ASP A 298 21.58 -18.74 0.78
N PRO A 299 22.71 -18.26 1.31
CA PRO A 299 22.86 -18.04 2.75
C PRO A 299 21.80 -17.07 3.32
N TYR A 300 21.28 -16.15 2.52
CA TYR A 300 20.28 -15.18 2.96
C TYR A 300 18.86 -15.67 2.69
N TRP A 301 18.05 -15.80 3.75
CA TRP A 301 16.66 -16.24 3.67
C TRP A 301 15.82 -15.44 2.65
N SER A 302 16.07 -14.13 2.50
CA SER A 302 15.35 -13.28 1.55
C SER A 302 15.60 -13.68 0.09
N VAL A 303 16.82 -14.12 -0.23
CA VAL A 303 17.15 -14.63 -1.57
C VAL A 303 16.51 -16.00 -1.80
N ARG A 304 16.56 -16.91 -0.79
CA ARG A 304 15.88 -18.21 -0.87
C ARG A 304 14.39 -18.07 -1.12
N GLY A 305 13.73 -17.09 -0.44
CA GLY A 305 12.32 -16.81 -0.66
C GLY A 305 12.01 -16.27 -2.06
N ALA A 306 12.82 -15.34 -2.56
CA ALA A 306 12.71 -14.84 -3.94
C ALA A 306 12.91 -15.95 -4.97
N ALA A 307 13.84 -16.87 -4.71
CA ALA A 307 14.10 -18.03 -5.57
C ALA A 307 12.88 -18.96 -5.67
N GLY A 308 12.21 -19.23 -4.54
CA GLY A 308 10.96 -20.00 -4.52
C GLY A 308 9.90 -19.32 -5.40
N ILE A 309 9.68 -18.01 -5.22
CA ILE A 309 8.72 -17.23 -6.02
C ILE A 309 9.07 -17.28 -7.51
N ALA A 310 10.34 -17.08 -7.86
CA ALA A 310 10.81 -17.13 -9.24
C ALA A 310 10.56 -18.50 -9.88
N LEU A 311 10.84 -19.61 -9.16
CA LEU A 311 10.52 -20.97 -9.64
C LEU A 311 9.02 -21.15 -9.89
N GLY A 312 8.15 -20.54 -9.11
CA GLY A 312 6.73 -20.54 -9.40
C GLY A 312 6.37 -19.92 -10.77
N ALA A 313 7.24 -19.09 -11.35
CA ALA A 313 7.02 -18.46 -12.64
C ALA A 313 7.72 -19.19 -13.82
N VAL A 314 8.89 -19.83 -13.58
CA VAL A 314 9.74 -20.42 -14.61
C VAL A 314 10.02 -21.90 -14.40
N GLY A 315 9.57 -22.50 -13.29
CA GLY A 315 9.77 -23.89 -12.95
C GLY A 315 8.78 -24.85 -13.59
N ASP A 316 8.96 -26.12 -13.31
CA ASP A 316 8.06 -27.22 -13.70
C ASP A 316 8.01 -28.33 -12.62
N ALA A 317 7.44 -29.48 -12.97
CA ALA A 317 7.28 -30.61 -12.05
C ALA A 317 8.60 -31.18 -11.50
N GLU A 318 9.71 -31.05 -12.21
CA GLU A 318 11.01 -31.52 -11.73
C GLU A 318 11.55 -30.71 -10.55
N ASP A 319 10.97 -29.50 -10.28
CA ASP A 319 11.36 -28.66 -9.15
C ASP A 319 10.69 -29.09 -7.84
N LEU A 320 9.74 -30.03 -7.88
CA LEU A 320 9.00 -30.50 -6.70
C LEU A 320 9.92 -30.90 -5.53
N PRO A 321 10.98 -31.72 -5.68
CA PRO A 321 11.83 -32.12 -4.54
C PRO A 321 12.51 -30.91 -3.86
N TRP A 322 12.99 -29.94 -4.66
CA TRP A 322 13.66 -28.75 -4.17
C TRP A 322 12.70 -27.82 -3.41
N LEU A 323 11.48 -27.69 -3.89
CA LEU A 323 10.45 -26.89 -3.26
C LEU A 323 9.94 -27.54 -1.96
N LEU A 324 9.76 -28.86 -1.93
CA LEU A 324 9.40 -29.60 -0.71
C LEU A 324 10.47 -29.48 0.38
N GLU A 325 11.75 -29.45 0.01
CA GLU A 325 12.84 -29.21 0.96
C GLU A 325 12.74 -27.82 1.58
N ARG A 326 12.35 -26.81 0.83
CA ARG A 326 12.19 -25.42 1.33
C ARG A 326 11.02 -25.23 2.28
N LEU A 327 10.04 -26.13 2.31
CA LEU A 327 9.00 -26.11 3.35
C LEU A 327 9.58 -26.31 4.76
N ARG A 328 10.79 -26.85 4.89
CA ARG A 328 11.49 -27.04 6.17
C ARG A 328 12.46 -25.91 6.52
N ASP A 329 12.46 -24.83 5.76
CA ASP A 329 13.35 -23.70 6.04
C ASP A 329 13.05 -23.09 7.41
N GLU A 330 14.10 -22.71 8.15
CA GLU A 330 13.97 -22.08 9.47
C GLU A 330 13.18 -20.76 9.40
N HIS A 331 13.30 -20.02 8.28
CA HIS A 331 12.66 -18.73 8.10
C HIS A 331 11.32 -18.85 7.35
N PRO A 332 10.26 -18.15 7.75
CA PRO A 332 8.95 -18.25 7.11
C PRO A 332 8.91 -17.81 5.64
N TRP A 333 9.77 -16.87 5.25
CA TRP A 333 9.78 -16.34 3.89
C TRP A 333 10.11 -17.38 2.80
N PRO A 334 11.17 -18.22 2.91
CA PRO A 334 11.41 -19.32 1.97
C PRO A 334 10.30 -20.37 1.99
N ARG A 335 9.73 -20.72 3.18
CA ARG A 335 8.58 -21.64 3.26
C ARG A 335 7.40 -21.11 2.46
N ARG A 336 7.05 -19.84 2.67
CA ARG A 336 6.00 -19.16 1.90
C ARG A 336 6.28 -19.17 0.39
N GLY A 337 7.51 -18.84 -0.05
CA GLY A 337 7.92 -18.83 -1.45
C GLY A 337 7.77 -20.20 -2.11
N ALA A 338 8.14 -21.28 -1.40
CA ALA A 338 7.99 -22.64 -1.88
C ALA A 338 6.52 -23.05 -2.02
N ILE A 339 5.68 -22.76 -1.02
CA ILE A 339 4.23 -23.01 -1.07
C ILE A 339 3.60 -22.30 -2.27
N TYR A 340 3.95 -21.04 -2.47
CA TYR A 340 3.49 -20.25 -3.60
C TYR A 340 3.87 -20.89 -4.93
N ALA A 341 5.13 -21.35 -5.08
CA ALA A 341 5.59 -22.02 -6.29
C ALA A 341 4.82 -23.33 -6.53
N LEU A 342 4.67 -24.17 -5.49
CA LEU A 342 3.95 -25.44 -5.58
C LEU A 342 2.50 -25.25 -6.04
N GLY A 343 1.81 -24.27 -5.46
CA GLY A 343 0.45 -23.91 -5.87
C GLY A 343 0.37 -23.34 -7.28
N ARG A 344 1.34 -22.51 -7.70
CA ARG A 344 1.37 -21.90 -9.02
C ARG A 344 1.67 -22.91 -10.13
N LEU A 345 2.59 -23.84 -9.88
CA LEU A 345 2.95 -24.91 -10.81
C LEU A 345 1.90 -26.03 -10.89
N GLY A 346 0.90 -26.00 -10.00
CA GLY A 346 -0.15 -27.02 -9.99
C GLY A 346 0.32 -28.40 -9.52
N LEU A 347 1.35 -28.47 -8.66
CA LEU A 347 1.98 -29.71 -8.20
C LEU A 347 1.12 -30.34 -7.09
N ALA A 348 0.08 -31.09 -7.49
CA ALA A 348 -0.89 -31.68 -6.58
C ALA A 348 -0.27 -32.67 -5.57
N GLU A 349 0.84 -33.30 -5.93
CA GLU A 349 1.59 -34.22 -5.06
C GLU A 349 2.14 -33.53 -3.79
N ALA A 350 2.29 -32.22 -3.83
CA ALA A 350 2.71 -31.42 -2.68
C ALA A 350 1.57 -31.15 -1.66
N ALA A 351 0.31 -31.36 -2.03
CA ALA A 351 -0.83 -31.01 -1.20
C ALA A 351 -0.77 -31.58 0.23
N PRO A 352 -0.38 -32.84 0.48
CA PRO A 352 -0.25 -33.36 1.84
C PRO A 352 0.75 -32.57 2.69
N ARG A 353 1.87 -32.13 2.11
CA ARG A 353 2.88 -31.34 2.81
C ARG A 353 2.43 -29.89 3.04
N ILE A 354 1.72 -29.33 2.06
CA ILE A 354 1.16 -27.98 2.20
C ILE A 354 0.07 -27.93 3.29
N ARG A 355 -0.70 -29.03 3.49
CA ARG A 355 -1.68 -29.10 4.58
C ARG A 355 -1.03 -28.99 5.97
N GLU A 356 0.18 -29.52 6.17
CA GLU A 356 0.90 -29.36 7.43
C GLU A 356 1.19 -27.87 7.72
N GLU A 357 1.40 -27.05 6.71
CA GLU A 357 1.70 -25.62 6.81
C GLU A 357 0.47 -24.76 7.17
N LEU A 358 -0.74 -25.31 7.19
CA LEU A 358 -1.93 -24.66 7.74
C LEU A 358 -1.78 -24.37 9.25
N GLY A 359 -0.92 -25.13 9.94
CA GLY A 359 -0.56 -24.94 11.35
C GLY A 359 0.72 -24.14 11.58
N ASP A 360 1.34 -23.55 10.57
CA ASP A 360 2.60 -22.81 10.72
C ASP A 360 2.46 -21.64 11.71
N ALA A 361 3.52 -21.37 12.47
CA ALA A 361 3.56 -20.27 13.42
C ALA A 361 3.38 -18.89 12.72
N ALA A 362 3.93 -18.74 11.50
CA ALA A 362 3.86 -17.50 10.73
C ALA A 362 2.54 -17.40 9.95
N ALA A 363 1.80 -16.31 10.14
CA ALA A 363 0.51 -16.09 9.50
C ALA A 363 0.61 -16.04 7.97
N GLU A 364 1.69 -15.48 7.42
CA GLU A 364 1.96 -15.40 5.98
C GLU A 364 2.19 -16.78 5.33
N VAL A 365 2.71 -17.76 6.09
CA VAL A 365 2.86 -19.14 5.62
C VAL A 365 1.51 -19.84 5.60
N ARG A 366 0.72 -19.70 6.69
CA ARG A 366 -0.65 -20.24 6.73
C ARG A 366 -1.51 -19.69 5.58
N LEU A 367 -1.42 -18.39 5.32
CA LEU A 367 -2.14 -17.73 4.22
C LEU A 367 -1.74 -18.30 2.85
N ALA A 368 -0.44 -18.50 2.61
CA ALA A 368 0.06 -19.11 1.39
C ALA A 368 -0.42 -20.56 1.23
N ALA A 369 -0.47 -21.33 2.33
CA ALA A 369 -0.97 -22.72 2.32
C ALA A 369 -2.46 -22.77 1.94
N VAL A 370 -3.30 -21.92 2.52
CA VAL A 370 -4.72 -21.80 2.16
C VAL A 370 -4.88 -21.50 0.67
N TRP A 371 -4.14 -20.51 0.16
CA TRP A 371 -4.18 -20.13 -1.25
C TRP A 371 -3.74 -21.27 -2.17
N ALA A 372 -2.63 -21.94 -1.85
CA ALA A 372 -2.09 -23.03 -2.66
C ALA A 372 -3.03 -24.24 -2.72
N LEU A 373 -3.60 -24.65 -1.57
CA LEU A 373 -4.55 -25.76 -1.49
C LEU A 373 -5.83 -25.48 -2.27
N GLY A 374 -6.34 -24.25 -2.19
CA GLY A 374 -7.48 -23.83 -3.00
C GLY A 374 -7.18 -23.83 -4.50
N ARG A 375 -5.95 -23.50 -4.89
CA ARG A 375 -5.50 -23.51 -6.29
C ARG A 375 -5.27 -24.94 -6.82
N LEU A 376 -4.70 -25.81 -5.99
CA LEU A 376 -4.49 -27.23 -6.32
C LEU A 376 -5.78 -28.04 -6.39
N GLY A 377 -6.87 -27.52 -5.87
CA GLY A 377 -8.14 -28.24 -5.80
C GLY A 377 -8.09 -29.43 -4.83
N ASP A 378 -7.32 -29.29 -3.73
CA ASP A 378 -7.11 -30.40 -2.78
C ASP A 378 -8.33 -30.64 -1.90
N ASP A 379 -9.15 -31.62 -2.28
CA ASP A 379 -10.33 -32.03 -1.51
C ASP A 379 -9.98 -32.50 -0.09
N GLY A 380 -8.77 -33.03 0.13
CA GLY A 380 -8.30 -33.45 1.44
C GLY A 380 -8.13 -32.31 2.46
N ALA A 381 -7.96 -31.07 1.99
CA ALA A 381 -7.89 -29.89 2.86
C ALA A 381 -9.26 -29.32 3.25
N ARG A 382 -10.35 -29.75 2.61
CA ARG A 382 -11.67 -29.13 2.69
C ARG A 382 -12.19 -28.95 4.11
N GLU A 383 -12.16 -30.02 4.90
CA GLU A 383 -12.64 -29.97 6.29
C GLU A 383 -11.82 -29.03 7.16
N GLU A 384 -10.48 -29.03 6.98
CA GLU A 384 -9.59 -28.16 7.74
C GLU A 384 -9.77 -26.69 7.37
N LEU A 385 -9.91 -26.37 6.08
CA LEU A 385 -10.20 -25.02 5.62
C LEU A 385 -11.55 -24.52 6.14
N VAL A 386 -12.55 -25.38 6.22
CA VAL A 386 -13.84 -25.03 6.83
C VAL A 386 -13.68 -24.79 8.35
N ARG A 387 -12.93 -25.62 9.06
CA ARG A 387 -12.64 -25.40 10.49
C ARG A 387 -11.95 -24.07 10.71
N LEU A 388 -10.90 -23.76 9.91
CA LEU A 388 -10.17 -22.51 9.98
C LEU A 388 -11.06 -21.30 9.68
N LEU A 389 -12.00 -21.41 8.71
CA LEU A 389 -12.98 -20.37 8.41
C LEU A 389 -13.89 -20.07 9.62
N TYR A 390 -14.33 -21.10 10.33
CA TYR A 390 -15.14 -20.93 11.53
C TYR A 390 -14.33 -20.45 12.74
N ALA A 391 -13.04 -20.82 12.85
CA ALA A 391 -12.13 -20.38 13.91
C ALA A 391 -11.64 -18.93 13.72
N SER A 392 -11.42 -18.53 12.49
CA SER A 392 -10.99 -17.15 12.13
C SER A 392 -12.16 -16.14 12.14
N ARG A 393 -13.35 -16.56 12.59
CA ARG A 393 -14.50 -15.65 12.76
C ARG A 393 -14.06 -14.47 13.62
N PRO A 394 -14.16 -13.24 13.13
CA PRO A 394 -14.21 -12.11 14.03
C PRO A 394 -15.36 -12.38 15.02
N ALA A 395 -15.03 -12.43 16.32
CA ALA A 395 -16.03 -12.50 17.36
C ALA A 395 -17.12 -11.45 17.08
N ASP A 396 -18.37 -11.75 17.43
CA ASP A 396 -19.53 -10.86 17.34
C ASP A 396 -19.08 -9.41 17.62
N PRO A 397 -19.38 -8.43 16.76
CA PRO A 397 -19.00 -7.04 16.97
C PRO A 397 -19.43 -6.50 18.35
N SER A 398 -20.44 -7.10 19.00
CA SER A 398 -20.85 -6.78 20.38
C SER A 398 -19.89 -7.36 21.44
N ILE A 399 -19.20 -8.46 21.15
CA ILE A 399 -18.23 -9.12 22.06
C ILE A 399 -16.81 -8.56 21.86
N ARG A 400 -16.49 -8.01 20.69
CA ARG A 400 -15.20 -7.37 20.39
C ARG A 400 -14.90 -6.14 21.23
N ALA A 401 -15.93 -5.51 21.80
CA ALA A 401 -15.74 -4.30 22.59
C ALA A 401 -14.92 -4.52 23.86
N ASP A 402 -15.09 -5.66 24.49
CA ASP A 402 -14.49 -5.92 25.81
C ASP A 402 -13.20 -6.78 25.73
N ALA A 403 -13.07 -7.63 24.69
CA ALA A 403 -11.91 -8.49 24.50
C ALA A 403 -10.71 -7.78 23.79
N VAL A 404 -10.94 -6.67 23.11
CA VAL A 404 -9.89 -5.88 22.42
C VAL A 404 -9.09 -5.01 23.40
N GLU A 405 -9.65 -4.69 24.57
CA GLU A 405 -8.91 -3.93 25.59
C GLU A 405 -7.80 -4.78 26.27
N GLU A 406 -7.92 -6.11 26.30
CA GLU A 406 -6.91 -6.97 26.94
C GLU A 406 -5.87 -7.57 25.98
N SER A 407 -6.12 -7.71 24.68
CA SER A 407 -5.22 -8.46 23.79
C SER A 407 -4.57 -7.69 22.63
N GLY A 408 -4.97 -6.47 22.33
CA GLY A 408 -4.27 -5.59 21.35
C GLY A 408 -4.07 -6.14 19.91
N LEU A 409 -4.64 -7.30 19.55
CA LEU A 409 -4.26 -8.08 18.39
C LEU A 409 -5.49 -8.71 17.69
N VAL A 410 -6.32 -7.88 17.05
CA VAL A 410 -6.97 -8.35 15.84
C VAL A 410 -6.16 -7.78 14.68
N SER A 411 -5.20 -8.54 14.22
CA SER A 411 -4.28 -8.12 13.18
C SER A 411 -5.00 -8.11 11.83
N ASP A 412 -4.57 -7.22 10.95
CA ASP A 412 -4.88 -7.18 9.52
C ASP A 412 -4.70 -8.59 8.84
N ALA A 413 -3.85 -9.43 9.44
CA ALA A 413 -3.61 -10.82 9.06
C ALA A 413 -4.84 -11.73 9.21
N ASP A 414 -5.70 -11.53 10.22
CA ASP A 414 -6.86 -12.40 10.44
C ASP A 414 -7.98 -12.10 9.45
N SER A 415 -8.16 -10.85 9.04
CA SER A 415 -9.09 -10.48 7.98
C SER A 415 -8.64 -11.06 6.63
N ARG A 416 -7.36 -11.00 6.31
CA ARG A 416 -6.78 -11.56 5.08
C ARG A 416 -6.89 -13.08 5.04
N LEU A 417 -6.72 -13.76 6.18
CA LEU A 417 -6.87 -15.21 6.27
C LEU A 417 -8.33 -15.62 6.02
N PHE A 418 -9.29 -14.88 6.56
CA PHE A 418 -10.71 -15.14 6.33
C PHE A 418 -11.07 -15.02 4.84
N ASP A 419 -10.63 -13.96 4.17
CA ASP A 419 -10.87 -13.75 2.74
C ASP A 419 -10.23 -14.84 1.87
N ALA A 420 -9.00 -15.22 2.19
CA ALA A 420 -8.31 -16.32 1.50
C ALA A 420 -9.02 -17.67 1.66
N LEU A 421 -9.57 -17.94 2.85
CA LEU A 421 -10.37 -19.16 3.14
C LEU A 421 -11.65 -19.18 2.32
N VAL A 422 -12.37 -18.05 2.23
CA VAL A 422 -13.58 -17.94 1.39
C VAL A 422 -13.27 -18.20 -0.08
N GLN A 423 -12.18 -17.65 -0.59
CA GLN A 423 -11.74 -17.88 -1.98
C GLN A 423 -11.31 -19.33 -2.23
N ALA A 424 -10.51 -19.92 -1.33
CA ALA A 424 -10.06 -21.29 -1.46
C ALA A 424 -11.25 -22.27 -1.47
N LEU A 425 -12.19 -22.13 -0.52
CA LEU A 425 -13.41 -22.93 -0.46
C LEU A 425 -14.32 -22.67 -1.66
N GLY A 426 -14.39 -21.44 -2.18
CA GLY A 426 -15.12 -21.12 -3.41
C GLY A 426 -14.57 -21.86 -4.64
N ARG A 427 -13.27 -22.04 -4.73
CA ARG A 427 -12.63 -22.82 -5.81
C ARG A 427 -12.90 -24.31 -5.66
N LEU A 428 -12.75 -24.87 -4.47
CA LEU A 428 -13.06 -26.27 -4.16
C LEU A 428 -14.54 -26.62 -4.41
N GLY A 429 -15.46 -25.66 -4.19
CA GLY A 429 -16.89 -25.85 -4.41
C GLY A 429 -17.36 -25.87 -5.86
N ARG A 430 -16.51 -25.51 -6.83
CA ARG A 430 -16.90 -25.47 -8.26
C ARG A 430 -17.03 -26.87 -8.91
N GLY A 431 -16.42 -27.92 -8.35
CA GLY A 431 -16.37 -29.26 -8.91
C GLY A 431 -17.41 -30.26 -8.38
N ALA A 432 -17.94 -30.07 -7.17
CA ALA A 432 -19.00 -30.90 -6.57
C ALA A 432 -19.76 -30.13 -5.50
N PRO A 433 -21.09 -30.26 -5.39
CA PRO A 433 -21.88 -29.55 -4.41
C PRO A 433 -21.73 -30.14 -3.01
N ASP A 434 -20.59 -29.94 -2.35
CA ASP A 434 -20.40 -30.34 -0.95
C ASP A 434 -21.32 -29.48 -0.06
N PRO A 435 -22.25 -30.10 0.70
CA PRO A 435 -23.16 -29.39 1.58
C PRO A 435 -22.45 -28.58 2.65
N LEU A 436 -21.30 -29.04 3.15
CA LEU A 436 -20.51 -28.42 4.19
C LEU A 436 -19.88 -27.11 3.69
N VAL A 437 -19.26 -27.13 2.51
CA VAL A 437 -18.66 -25.96 1.85
C VAL A 437 -19.74 -24.93 1.51
N ARG A 438 -20.87 -25.38 0.95
CA ARG A 438 -22.01 -24.49 0.63
C ARG A 438 -22.57 -23.80 1.87
N ARG A 439 -22.68 -24.51 2.98
CA ARG A 439 -23.13 -23.95 4.26
C ARG A 439 -22.13 -22.94 4.77
N ALA A 440 -20.84 -23.29 4.81
CA ALA A 440 -19.78 -22.40 5.29
C ALA A 440 -19.69 -21.10 4.47
N LEU A 441 -19.79 -21.19 3.14
CA LEU A 441 -19.79 -20.02 2.25
C LEU A 441 -21.07 -19.18 2.41
N ARG A 442 -22.24 -19.80 2.65
CA ARG A 442 -23.47 -19.08 2.92
C ARG A 442 -23.36 -18.29 4.23
N ASP A 443 -22.92 -18.97 5.30
CA ASP A 443 -22.73 -18.37 6.61
C ASP A 443 -21.67 -17.23 6.57
N ALA A 444 -20.67 -17.33 5.68
CA ALA A 444 -19.71 -16.27 5.44
C ALA A 444 -20.32 -15.09 4.66
N ARG A 445 -21.12 -15.36 3.61
CA ARG A 445 -21.79 -14.33 2.79
C ARG A 445 -22.83 -13.51 3.54
N GLU A 446 -23.58 -14.11 4.46
CA GLU A 446 -24.56 -13.38 5.28
C GLU A 446 -23.93 -12.31 6.19
N ARG A 447 -22.60 -12.32 6.35
CA ARG A 447 -21.82 -11.45 7.23
C ARG A 447 -20.90 -10.48 6.53
N LEU A 448 -20.66 -10.68 5.25
CA LEU A 448 -19.84 -9.81 4.41
C LEU A 448 -20.78 -8.93 3.59
N SER A 449 -20.49 -7.63 3.50
CA SER A 449 -21.16 -6.76 2.53
C SER A 449 -20.82 -7.21 1.11
N GLU A 450 -21.66 -6.88 0.11
CA GLU A 450 -21.33 -7.14 -1.29
C GLU A 450 -19.99 -6.52 -1.70
N GLU A 451 -19.61 -5.37 -1.12
CA GLU A 451 -18.30 -4.75 -1.33
C GLU A 451 -17.13 -5.56 -0.75
N ASP A 452 -17.31 -6.25 0.39
CA ASP A 452 -16.29 -7.09 1.00
C ASP A 452 -16.11 -8.39 0.22
N LEU A 453 -17.18 -8.93 -0.35
CA LEU A 453 -17.15 -10.10 -1.24
C LEU A 453 -16.44 -9.79 -2.56
N ASP A 454 -16.64 -8.58 -3.10
CA ASP A 454 -15.99 -8.13 -4.33
C ASP A 454 -14.52 -7.81 -4.10
N ARG A 455 -14.15 -7.25 -2.93
CA ARG A 455 -12.75 -7.08 -2.50
C ARG A 455 -12.05 -8.41 -2.27
N GLY A 456 -12.71 -9.37 -1.62
CA GLY A 456 -12.14 -10.70 -1.35
C GLY A 456 -11.91 -11.50 -2.64
N ALA A 457 -12.73 -11.30 -3.69
CA ALA A 457 -12.49 -11.90 -5.01
C ALA A 457 -11.27 -11.32 -5.73
N ARG A 458 -10.77 -10.16 -5.28
CA ARG A 458 -9.72 -9.36 -5.92
C ARG A 458 -8.46 -9.19 -5.09
N LEU A 459 -8.22 -10.01 -4.03
CA LEU A 459 -6.96 -9.92 -3.30
C LEU A 459 -5.79 -10.20 -4.25
N PRO A 460 -5.03 -9.17 -4.64
CA PRO A 460 -3.92 -9.34 -5.55
C PRO A 460 -2.79 -10.06 -4.83
N LEU A 461 -2.24 -11.09 -5.48
CA LEU A 461 -1.00 -11.76 -5.13
C LEU A 461 0.18 -10.82 -4.79
N PRO A 462 0.26 -9.58 -5.31
CA PRO A 462 1.35 -8.65 -5.03
C PRO A 462 1.60 -8.35 -3.55
N GLU A 463 0.57 -8.32 -2.71
CA GLU A 463 0.77 -8.09 -1.26
C GLU A 463 1.42 -9.27 -0.53
N LEU A 464 1.23 -10.50 -1.06
CA LEU A 464 1.94 -11.68 -0.61
C LEU A 464 3.43 -11.65 -1.02
N GLU A 465 3.76 -11.02 -2.14
CA GLU A 465 5.13 -10.92 -2.64
C GLU A 465 6.01 -9.96 -1.83
N LEU A 466 5.43 -8.98 -1.14
CA LEU A 466 6.18 -7.91 -0.47
C LEU A 466 6.45 -8.13 1.02
N ALA A 467 5.70 -9.00 1.69
CA ALA A 467 5.92 -9.28 3.10
C ALA A 467 7.29 -9.97 3.29
N GLY A 468 8.21 -9.34 4.02
CA GLY A 468 9.57 -9.83 4.25
C GLY A 468 10.65 -9.21 3.37
N THR A 469 10.29 -8.44 2.34
CA THR A 469 11.26 -7.59 1.62
C THR A 469 11.77 -6.49 2.55
N PRO A 470 13.08 -6.15 2.56
CA PRO A 470 13.58 -5.04 3.35
C PRO A 470 12.77 -3.76 3.11
N PRO A 471 12.49 -2.92 4.13
CA PRO A 471 11.64 -1.74 3.99
C PRO A 471 12.06 -0.81 2.84
N SER A 472 13.35 -0.69 2.58
CA SER A 472 13.90 0.10 1.46
C SER A 472 13.55 -0.46 0.08
N VAL A 473 13.46 -1.77 -0.04
CA VAL A 473 13.12 -2.48 -1.29
C VAL A 473 11.60 -2.64 -1.41
N ARG A 474 10.91 -2.88 -0.29
CA ARG A 474 9.44 -2.98 -0.22
C ARG A 474 8.77 -1.73 -0.79
N HIS A 475 9.25 -0.53 -0.42
CA HIS A 475 8.73 0.73 -0.97
C HIS A 475 8.88 0.82 -2.50
N LEU A 476 9.95 0.27 -3.08
CA LEU A 476 10.13 0.21 -4.53
C LEU A 476 9.12 -0.72 -5.20
N PHE A 477 8.80 -1.85 -4.56
CA PHE A 477 7.73 -2.75 -5.04
C PHE A 477 6.36 -2.12 -4.90
N GLU A 478 6.04 -1.48 -3.77
CA GLU A 478 4.76 -0.81 -3.52
C GLU A 478 4.47 0.32 -4.53
N VAL A 479 5.49 1.11 -4.88
CA VAL A 479 5.37 2.17 -5.90
C VAL A 479 5.20 1.59 -7.31
N ALA A 480 5.71 0.38 -7.54
CA ALA A 480 5.71 -0.26 -8.85
C ALA A 480 4.50 -1.18 -9.11
N LEU A 481 3.67 -1.47 -8.09
CA LEU A 481 2.48 -2.31 -8.26
C LEU A 481 1.33 -1.51 -8.91
N PRO A 482 0.61 -2.07 -9.89
CA PRO A 482 -0.62 -1.45 -10.38
C PRO A 482 -1.70 -1.50 -9.28
N THR A 483 -2.42 -0.40 -9.12
CA THR A 483 -3.57 -0.29 -8.22
C THR A 483 -4.87 -0.83 -8.83
N SER A 484 -4.82 -1.51 -9.97
CA SER A 484 -5.97 -2.11 -10.65
C SER A 484 -5.66 -3.53 -11.12
N VAL A 485 -6.47 -4.45 -10.68
CA VAL A 485 -6.48 -5.89 -11.00
C VAL A 485 -7.44 -6.08 -12.19
N ASP A 486 -7.07 -5.65 -13.39
CA ASP A 486 -7.93 -5.84 -14.56
C ASP A 486 -7.29 -6.61 -15.73
N ASP A 487 -6.16 -7.31 -15.54
CA ASP A 487 -5.47 -7.98 -16.66
C ASP A 487 -4.97 -9.41 -16.36
N GLU A 488 -5.77 -10.30 -15.73
CA GLU A 488 -5.41 -11.73 -15.69
C GLU A 488 -6.55 -12.70 -16.07
N ASP A 489 -7.52 -12.28 -16.89
CA ASP A 489 -8.45 -13.18 -17.58
C ASP A 489 -8.55 -12.82 -19.07
N GLY A 490 -7.57 -13.28 -19.83
CA GLY A 490 -7.55 -13.28 -21.29
C GLY A 490 -6.73 -14.47 -21.82
#